data_82d353c0e2dad37fc1aaa3f1da1f1508
#
_entry.id   82d353c0e2dad37fc1aaa3f1da1f1508
#
_cell.length_a   1.000
_cell.length_b   1.000
_cell.length_c   1.000
_cell.angle_alpha   90.00
_cell.angle_beta   90.00
_cell.angle_gamma   90.00
#
_symmetry.space_group_name_H-M   'P 1'
#
loop_
_entity.id
_entity.type
_entity.pdbx_description
1 polymer ?
#
loop_
_entity_poly.entity_id
_entity_poly.type
_entity_poly.pdbx_seq_one_letter_code
_entity_poly.pdbx_strand_id
1 'polypeptide(L)'
;MTISNKKKSPPMAGQKTKRTFDGVVLADHLYKDNKGRVGYWRYWRPDGRFKTFPAGDVHLANKIAEHNNLSRDQTPAKSHPSIKGTIAAYVDEFILHRETQNPNLKASGSWRNRKYSLAQFGRQIVRPLAQLKRVEIMHWWDVLTPHQQKARHAEFRRFFNWLMGRDLLPAMQYNPFTLADDRPRFYESATPKRSSVRFDMSGFWKIYNAAGSLGYEGLQIAMGISLTTFMREADILTLKLSDDLEDDLLKKVIGKSMAQVGEAKAARLQWNIRDYDLLRNLINRARLAAIKNHGCPYVISHTPQRKLTGKTKDHICQVTPRTLITMMKESRDLAGYAGMENPPTFHTVRSLANSLAKDAEESKEAIQKNNAHRSVDTQLIYQEGHDLPFEDAPIQFTAEQIGGDFK
;
A
#
# COMPACT_ATOMS: atom_id res chain seq x y z
N MET A 1 9.41 3.05 43.30
CA MET A 1 9.27 1.58 43.08
C MET A 1 9.33 1.30 41.60
N THR A 2 10.46 0.83 41.13
CA THR A 2 10.77 0.63 39.68
C THR A 2 10.45 -0.82 39.37
N ILE A 3 9.40 -1.06 38.58
CA ILE A 3 9.04 -2.42 38.13
C ILE A 3 9.91 -2.77 36.91
N SER A 4 10.91 -3.60 37.15
CA SER A 4 11.78 -4.18 36.16
C SER A 4 11.04 -5.23 35.31
N ASN A 5 10.77 -4.94 34.06
CA ASN A 5 10.26 -5.90 33.07
C ASN A 5 11.43 -6.84 32.65
N LYS A 6 11.61 -7.94 33.35
CA LYS A 6 12.48 -9.04 32.91
C LYS A 6 11.94 -9.67 31.63
N LYS A 7 12.58 -9.42 30.49
CA LYS A 7 12.43 -10.23 29.27
C LYS A 7 12.84 -11.67 29.62
N LYS A 8 11.90 -12.59 29.63
CA LYS A 8 12.19 -14.03 29.72
C LYS A 8 12.94 -14.46 28.47
N SER A 9 14.20 -14.79 28.61
CA SER A 9 15.03 -15.45 27.60
C SER A 9 14.41 -16.82 27.23
N PRO A 10 14.55 -17.26 25.97
CA PRO A 10 14.10 -18.60 25.60
C PRO A 10 14.95 -19.64 26.35
N PRO A 11 14.35 -20.79 26.74
CA PRO A 11 15.11 -21.85 27.42
C PRO A 11 16.21 -22.38 26.52
N MET A 12 17.40 -22.52 27.08
CA MET A 12 18.54 -23.17 26.43
C MET A 12 18.21 -24.59 25.96
N ALA A 13 18.88 -25.05 24.91
CA ALA A 13 18.75 -26.40 24.36
C ALA A 13 19.20 -27.47 25.36
N GLY A 14 18.25 -27.97 26.15
CA GLY A 14 18.42 -29.08 27.05
C GLY A 14 17.09 -29.79 27.18
N GLN A 15 17.08 -31.09 26.98
CA GLN A 15 16.00 -32.09 27.00
C GLN A 15 14.58 -31.54 26.79
N LYS A 16 14.04 -31.73 25.59
CA LYS A 16 12.66 -31.34 25.25
C LYS A 16 11.68 -32.15 26.08
N THR A 17 11.20 -31.62 27.20
CA THR A 17 10.03 -32.18 27.88
C THR A 17 8.86 -32.14 26.90
N LYS A 18 8.32 -33.30 26.56
CA LYS A 18 7.13 -33.42 25.71
C LYS A 18 5.97 -32.69 26.38
N ARG A 19 5.47 -31.64 25.74
CA ARG A 19 4.33 -30.88 26.27
C ARG A 19 3.05 -31.65 25.97
N THR A 20 2.16 -31.71 26.94
CA THR A 20 0.86 -32.38 26.83
C THR A 20 -0.29 -31.38 27.04
N PHE A 21 -1.41 -31.64 26.41
CA PHE A 21 -2.68 -30.94 26.63
C PHE A 21 -3.81 -31.97 26.57
N ASP A 22 -4.63 -32.02 27.62
CA ASP A 22 -5.71 -33.02 27.82
C ASP A 22 -5.22 -34.47 27.53
N GLY A 23 -4.06 -34.80 28.08
CA GLY A 23 -3.44 -36.14 27.90
C GLY A 23 -2.78 -36.40 26.53
N VAL A 24 -2.94 -35.50 25.58
CA VAL A 24 -2.37 -35.63 24.23
C VAL A 24 -1.02 -34.90 24.15
N VAL A 25 0.00 -35.58 23.63
CA VAL A 25 1.31 -34.96 23.37
C VAL A 25 1.20 -33.96 22.24
N LEU A 26 1.66 -32.73 22.45
CA LEU A 26 1.65 -31.69 21.44
C LEU A 26 2.79 -31.87 20.45
N ALA A 27 2.49 -31.69 19.18
CA ALA A 27 3.48 -31.62 18.12
C ALA A 27 4.51 -30.49 18.39
N ASP A 28 5.72 -30.65 17.84
CA ASP A 28 6.76 -29.64 17.95
C ASP A 28 6.24 -28.27 17.45
N HIS A 29 6.63 -27.22 18.17
CA HIS A 29 6.24 -25.83 17.85
C HIS A 29 4.75 -25.48 17.99
N LEU A 30 3.88 -26.43 18.44
CA LEU A 30 2.48 -26.18 18.74
C LEU A 30 2.30 -25.70 20.20
N TYR A 31 1.46 -24.72 20.42
CA TYR A 31 1.14 -24.14 21.73
C TYR A 31 -0.35 -23.84 21.83
N LYS A 32 -0.93 -23.96 23.04
CA LYS A 32 -2.27 -23.46 23.31
C LYS A 32 -2.33 -21.94 23.13
N ASP A 33 -3.49 -21.41 22.73
CA ASP A 33 -3.68 -19.95 22.65
C ASP A 33 -3.60 -19.31 24.05
N ASN A 34 -2.78 -18.27 24.16
CA ASN A 34 -2.58 -17.57 25.43
C ASN A 34 -3.66 -16.51 25.75
N LYS A 35 -4.58 -16.29 24.81
CA LYS A 35 -5.73 -15.37 25.00
C LYS A 35 -7.00 -16.11 25.50
N GLY A 36 -6.90 -17.39 25.83
CA GLY A 36 -8.01 -18.18 26.33
C GLY A 36 -9.11 -18.50 25.34
N ARG A 37 -8.89 -18.28 24.04
CA ARG A 37 -9.89 -18.60 23.01
C ARG A 37 -10.02 -20.10 22.83
N VAL A 38 -11.22 -20.64 23.07
CA VAL A 38 -11.53 -22.05 22.88
C VAL A 38 -11.33 -22.44 21.42
N GLY A 39 -10.70 -23.59 21.17
CA GLY A 39 -10.45 -24.10 19.82
C GLY A 39 -9.36 -23.36 19.01
N TYR A 40 -8.66 -22.41 19.63
CA TYR A 40 -7.56 -21.71 18.99
C TYR A 40 -6.21 -22.18 19.52
N TRP A 41 -5.27 -22.31 18.58
CA TRP A 41 -3.91 -22.79 18.82
C TRP A 41 -2.88 -21.84 18.22
N ARG A 42 -1.61 -21.91 18.69
CA ARG A 42 -0.50 -21.09 18.20
C ARG A 42 0.64 -21.97 17.73
N TYR A 43 1.09 -21.73 16.54
CA TYR A 43 2.25 -22.39 15.98
C TYR A 43 3.44 -21.41 15.92
N TRP A 44 4.59 -21.86 16.45
CA TRP A 44 5.82 -21.10 16.41
C TRP A 44 6.48 -21.25 15.05
N ARG A 45 6.46 -20.20 14.24
CA ARG A 45 6.99 -20.17 12.89
C ARG A 45 8.53 -20.05 12.86
N PRO A 46 9.21 -20.45 11.75
CA PRO A 46 10.65 -20.26 11.56
C PRO A 46 11.12 -18.80 11.67
N ASP A 47 10.25 -17.84 11.33
CA ASP A 47 10.53 -16.40 11.43
C ASP A 47 10.55 -15.85 12.88
N GLY A 48 10.37 -16.72 13.88
CA GLY A 48 10.36 -16.35 15.29
C GLY A 48 9.08 -15.66 15.75
N ARG A 49 7.96 -15.85 15.06
CA ARG A 49 6.64 -15.33 15.41
C ARG A 49 5.63 -16.45 15.58
N PHE A 50 4.62 -16.20 16.41
CA PHE A 50 3.47 -17.10 16.52
C PHE A 50 2.45 -16.82 15.41
N LYS A 51 1.96 -17.89 14.77
CA LYS A 51 0.75 -17.86 13.96
C LYS A 51 -0.38 -18.49 14.75
N THR A 52 -1.44 -17.75 15.05
CA THR A 52 -2.64 -18.29 15.70
C THR A 52 -3.61 -18.78 14.63
N PHE A 53 -4.21 -19.96 14.87
CA PHE A 53 -5.16 -20.58 13.93
C PHE A 53 -6.26 -21.32 14.70
N PRO A 54 -7.47 -21.44 14.14
CA PRO A 54 -8.53 -22.28 14.68
C PRO A 54 -8.28 -23.73 14.29
N ALA A 55 -8.46 -24.67 15.22
CA ALA A 55 -8.38 -26.10 14.94
C ALA A 55 -9.43 -26.93 15.71
N GLY A 56 -10.27 -26.26 16.55
CA GLY A 56 -11.27 -26.94 17.36
C GLY A 56 -10.63 -27.78 18.46
N ASP A 57 -10.09 -28.95 18.12
CA ASP A 57 -9.48 -29.89 19.08
C ASP A 57 -7.95 -30.00 18.91
N VAL A 58 -7.31 -30.71 19.86
CA VAL A 58 -5.87 -30.91 19.92
C VAL A 58 -5.34 -31.83 18.81
N HIS A 59 -6.13 -32.81 18.37
CA HIS A 59 -5.69 -33.75 17.35
C HIS A 59 -5.58 -33.07 15.97
N LEU A 60 -6.57 -32.26 15.61
CA LEU A 60 -6.52 -31.46 14.39
C LEU A 60 -5.40 -30.40 14.47
N ALA A 61 -5.21 -29.78 15.64
CA ALA A 61 -4.11 -28.85 15.86
C ALA A 61 -2.73 -29.51 15.67
N ASN A 62 -2.54 -30.74 16.16
CA ASN A 62 -1.32 -31.52 15.97
C ASN A 62 -1.08 -31.82 14.48
N LYS A 63 -2.09 -32.33 13.75
CA LYS A 63 -1.97 -32.60 12.31
C LYS A 63 -1.54 -31.35 11.51
N ILE A 64 -2.12 -30.19 11.83
CA ILE A 64 -1.74 -28.92 11.19
C ILE A 64 -0.31 -28.53 11.55
N ALA A 65 0.09 -28.72 12.83
CA ALA A 65 1.46 -28.41 13.25
C ALA A 65 2.49 -29.36 12.64
N GLU A 66 2.21 -30.65 12.55
CA GLU A 66 3.05 -31.65 11.89
C GLU A 66 3.23 -31.35 10.41
N HIS A 67 2.15 -31.02 9.70
CA HIS A 67 2.23 -30.55 8.30
C HIS A 67 3.12 -29.30 8.16
N ASN A 68 2.95 -28.32 9.06
CA ASN A 68 3.79 -27.13 9.09
C ASN A 68 5.25 -27.46 9.45
N ASN A 69 5.51 -28.48 10.27
CA ASN A 69 6.86 -28.93 10.62
C ASN A 69 7.54 -29.58 9.41
N LEU A 70 6.84 -30.41 8.61
CA LEU A 70 7.36 -30.96 7.36
C LEU A 70 7.76 -29.84 6.38
N SER A 71 6.95 -28.80 6.28
CA SER A 71 7.27 -27.62 5.46
C SER A 71 8.38 -26.77 6.10
N ARG A 72 8.59 -26.87 7.42
CA ARG A 72 9.60 -26.11 8.16
C ARG A 72 11.01 -26.53 7.81
N ASP A 73 11.24 -27.82 7.66
CA ASP A 73 12.55 -28.38 7.28
C ASP A 73 12.90 -28.06 5.82
N GLN A 74 11.87 -27.76 5.00
CA GLN A 74 12.01 -27.26 3.64
C GLN A 74 12.07 -25.72 3.55
N THR A 75 11.74 -24.99 4.64
CA THR A 75 11.84 -23.54 4.66
C THR A 75 13.28 -23.17 5.02
N PRO A 76 14.00 -22.46 4.14
CA PRO A 76 15.36 -22.03 4.45
C PRO A 76 15.35 -21.24 5.75
N ALA A 77 16.24 -21.63 6.68
CA ALA A 77 16.45 -20.94 7.95
C ALA A 77 16.61 -19.43 7.74
N LYS A 78 16.24 -18.63 8.77
CA LYS A 78 16.47 -17.18 8.80
C LYS A 78 17.84 -16.87 8.23
N SER A 79 17.84 -16.01 7.20
CA SER A 79 19.03 -15.53 6.50
C SER A 79 20.13 -16.63 6.46
N HIS A 80 20.07 -17.51 5.46
CA HIS A 80 21.30 -18.12 5.05
C HIS A 80 22.31 -16.98 4.81
N PRO A 81 23.50 -17.05 5.39
CA PRO A 81 24.58 -16.20 4.90
C PRO A 81 24.53 -16.37 3.38
N SER A 82 24.37 -15.29 2.66
CA SER A 82 24.21 -15.31 1.21
C SER A 82 25.34 -16.18 0.66
N ILE A 83 24.99 -17.37 0.16
CA ILE A 83 26.01 -18.27 -0.38
C ILE A 83 26.69 -17.49 -1.49
N LYS A 84 27.99 -17.23 -1.30
CA LYS A 84 28.79 -16.42 -2.22
C LYS A 84 28.58 -16.95 -3.64
N GLY A 85 28.24 -16.08 -4.58
CA GLY A 85 27.97 -16.47 -5.97
C GLY A 85 26.51 -16.83 -6.30
N THR A 86 25.57 -16.70 -5.37
CA THR A 86 24.13 -16.87 -5.66
C THR A 86 23.43 -15.55 -5.87
N ILE A 87 22.20 -15.56 -6.44
CA ILE A 87 21.38 -14.36 -6.62
C ILE A 87 21.22 -13.59 -5.30
N ALA A 88 20.95 -14.30 -4.19
CA ALA A 88 20.74 -13.70 -2.89
C ALA A 88 21.94 -12.83 -2.42
N ALA A 89 23.16 -13.23 -2.77
CA ALA A 89 24.37 -12.49 -2.41
C ALA A 89 24.44 -11.10 -3.07
N TYR A 90 23.85 -10.95 -4.24
CA TYR A 90 23.95 -9.73 -5.03
C TYR A 90 22.71 -8.84 -4.96
N VAL A 91 21.61 -9.32 -4.39
CA VAL A 91 20.37 -8.52 -4.26
C VAL A 91 20.60 -7.28 -3.40
N ASP A 92 21.26 -7.42 -2.25
CA ASP A 92 21.51 -6.29 -1.34
C ASP A 92 22.48 -5.28 -1.96
N GLU A 93 23.51 -5.75 -2.67
CA GLU A 93 24.45 -4.91 -3.39
C GLU A 93 23.75 -4.13 -4.51
N PHE A 94 22.88 -4.78 -5.29
CA PHE A 94 22.08 -4.13 -6.31
C PHE A 94 21.12 -3.10 -5.71
N ILE A 95 20.45 -3.42 -4.60
CA ILE A 95 19.56 -2.49 -3.90
C ILE A 95 20.34 -1.24 -3.47
N LEU A 96 21.51 -1.42 -2.85
CA LEU A 96 22.38 -0.31 -2.45
C LEU A 96 22.79 0.54 -3.66
N HIS A 97 23.24 -0.10 -4.74
CA HIS A 97 23.59 0.58 -5.99
C HIS A 97 22.42 1.44 -6.53
N ARG A 98 21.20 0.87 -6.55
CA ARG A 98 20.00 1.60 -7.00
C ARG A 98 19.66 2.79 -6.11
N GLU A 99 19.74 2.61 -4.79
CA GLU A 99 19.45 3.66 -3.80
C GLU A 99 20.52 4.76 -3.77
N THR A 100 21.74 4.44 -4.15
CA THR A 100 22.82 5.42 -4.33
C THR A 100 22.61 6.25 -5.61
N GLN A 101 22.24 5.60 -6.71
CA GLN A 101 21.93 6.30 -7.97
C GLN A 101 20.70 7.20 -7.88
N ASN A 102 19.70 6.78 -7.09
CA ASN A 102 18.47 7.53 -6.90
C ASN A 102 17.99 7.43 -5.44
N PRO A 103 18.43 8.35 -4.58
CA PRO A 103 18.06 8.38 -3.16
C PRO A 103 16.55 8.46 -2.90
N ASN A 104 15.79 9.06 -3.81
CA ASN A 104 14.33 9.21 -3.68
C ASN A 104 13.60 7.86 -3.73
N LEU A 105 14.24 6.78 -4.22
CA LEU A 105 13.66 5.44 -4.19
C LEU A 105 13.33 4.98 -2.77
N LYS A 106 14.13 5.37 -1.77
CA LYS A 106 13.93 4.96 -0.36
C LYS A 106 12.55 5.33 0.18
N ALA A 107 12.02 6.46 -0.23
CA ALA A 107 10.70 6.95 0.16
C ALA A 107 9.54 6.26 -0.61
N SER A 108 9.83 5.55 -1.70
CA SER A 108 8.82 4.97 -2.58
C SER A 108 8.25 3.66 -2.02
N GLY A 109 6.93 3.59 -1.78
CA GLY A 109 6.23 2.36 -1.39
C GLY A 109 6.37 1.23 -2.44
N SER A 110 6.40 1.57 -3.72
CA SER A 110 6.61 0.60 -4.80
C SER A 110 8.02 0.01 -4.78
N TRP A 111 9.00 0.77 -4.35
CA TRP A 111 10.38 0.29 -4.18
C TRP A 111 10.49 -0.77 -3.09
N ARG A 112 9.79 -0.59 -1.98
CA ARG A 112 9.71 -1.62 -0.92
C ARG A 112 9.22 -2.96 -1.47
N ASN A 113 8.17 -2.94 -2.30
CA ASN A 113 7.63 -4.16 -2.91
C ASN A 113 8.61 -4.79 -3.92
N ARG A 114 9.35 -3.99 -4.68
CA ARG A 114 10.38 -4.46 -5.61
C ARG A 114 11.55 -5.10 -4.87
N LYS A 115 12.06 -4.47 -3.80
CA LYS A 115 13.08 -5.06 -2.92
C LYS A 115 12.64 -6.41 -2.37
N TYR A 116 11.41 -6.48 -1.85
CA TYR A 116 10.86 -7.74 -1.36
C TYR A 116 10.80 -8.82 -2.44
N SER A 117 10.41 -8.45 -3.66
CA SER A 117 10.33 -9.39 -4.79
C SER A 117 11.70 -9.91 -5.22
N LEU A 118 12.73 -9.06 -5.28
CA LEU A 118 14.11 -9.47 -5.56
C LEU A 118 14.66 -10.40 -4.47
N ALA A 119 14.43 -10.05 -3.19
CA ALA A 119 14.84 -10.88 -2.07
C ALA A 119 14.11 -12.24 -2.06
N GLN A 120 12.83 -12.29 -2.43
CA GLN A 120 12.08 -13.53 -2.59
C GLN A 120 12.67 -14.39 -3.69
N PHE A 121 12.95 -13.83 -4.85
CA PHE A 121 13.60 -14.50 -5.97
C PHE A 121 14.96 -15.09 -5.56
N GLY A 122 15.81 -14.28 -4.93
CA GLY A 122 17.13 -14.76 -4.47
C GLY A 122 17.06 -15.89 -3.45
N ARG A 123 16.00 -15.95 -2.63
CA ARG A 123 15.79 -17.06 -1.68
C ARG A 123 15.28 -18.35 -2.35
N GLN A 124 14.57 -18.22 -3.45
CA GLN A 124 13.98 -19.39 -4.16
C GLN A 124 14.93 -19.97 -5.20
N ILE A 125 15.81 -19.16 -5.78
CA ILE A 125 16.82 -19.60 -6.75
C ILE A 125 18.20 -19.62 -6.06
N VAL A 126 18.52 -20.75 -5.44
CA VAL A 126 19.78 -20.94 -4.67
C VAL A 126 20.96 -21.43 -5.52
N ARG A 127 20.78 -21.55 -6.82
CA ARG A 127 21.86 -22.01 -7.72
C ARG A 127 22.95 -20.93 -7.87
N PRO A 128 24.25 -21.30 -7.98
CA PRO A 128 25.30 -20.36 -8.31
C PRO A 128 25.03 -19.65 -9.65
N LEU A 129 25.29 -18.34 -9.71
CA LEU A 129 25.05 -17.52 -10.91
C LEU A 129 25.74 -18.04 -12.16
N ALA A 130 26.97 -18.56 -12.00
CA ALA A 130 27.73 -19.16 -13.11
C ALA A 130 27.03 -20.37 -13.76
N GLN A 131 26.12 -21.02 -13.05
CA GLN A 131 25.39 -22.20 -13.49
C GLN A 131 23.90 -21.90 -13.74
N LEU A 132 23.46 -20.68 -13.48
CA LEU A 132 22.05 -20.29 -13.58
C LEU A 132 21.60 -20.30 -15.04
N LYS A 133 20.58 -21.10 -15.34
CA LYS A 133 20.02 -21.23 -16.68
C LYS A 133 18.72 -20.42 -16.81
N ARG A 134 18.46 -19.93 -18.02
CA ARG A 134 17.23 -19.22 -18.34
C ARG A 134 15.96 -20.01 -17.97
N VAL A 135 15.94 -21.31 -18.19
CA VAL A 135 14.79 -22.18 -17.90
C VAL A 135 14.37 -22.10 -16.43
N GLU A 136 15.32 -21.98 -15.50
CA GLU A 136 15.03 -21.91 -14.06
C GLU A 136 14.36 -20.57 -13.69
N ILE A 137 14.79 -19.50 -14.36
CA ILE A 137 14.17 -18.19 -14.22
C ILE A 137 12.75 -18.22 -14.78
N MET A 138 12.54 -18.87 -15.94
CA MET A 138 11.23 -19.03 -16.55
C MET A 138 10.27 -19.81 -15.66
N HIS A 139 10.69 -20.95 -15.11
CA HIS A 139 9.85 -21.72 -14.19
C HIS A 139 9.40 -20.88 -12.99
N TRP A 140 10.28 -20.07 -12.42
CA TRP A 140 9.91 -19.19 -11.32
C TRP A 140 8.96 -18.07 -11.78
N TRP A 141 9.18 -17.54 -12.99
CA TRP A 141 8.39 -16.46 -13.56
C TRP A 141 6.96 -16.91 -13.91
N ASP A 142 6.82 -18.10 -14.46
CA ASP A 142 5.55 -18.64 -14.94
C ASP A 142 4.55 -18.95 -13.80
N VAL A 143 5.02 -19.16 -12.58
CA VAL A 143 4.13 -19.31 -11.42
C VAL A 143 3.61 -17.97 -10.88
N LEU A 144 4.12 -16.86 -11.37
CA LEU A 144 3.63 -15.53 -10.99
C LEU A 144 2.37 -15.19 -11.78
N THR A 145 1.44 -14.48 -11.11
CA THR A 145 0.29 -13.92 -11.83
C THR A 145 0.72 -12.84 -12.83
N PRO A 146 -0.03 -12.59 -13.93
CA PRO A 146 0.30 -11.56 -14.91
C PRO A 146 0.51 -10.16 -14.29
N HIS A 147 -0.26 -9.84 -13.24
CA HIS A 147 -0.08 -8.59 -12.49
C HIS A 147 1.28 -8.54 -11.76
N GLN A 148 1.70 -9.63 -11.14
CA GLN A 148 3.00 -9.73 -10.46
C GLN A 148 4.15 -9.65 -11.48
N GLN A 149 4.02 -10.32 -12.62
CA GLN A 149 5.01 -10.26 -13.71
C GLN A 149 5.17 -8.81 -14.19
N LYS A 150 4.06 -8.13 -14.52
CA LYS A 150 4.07 -6.73 -14.95
C LYS A 150 4.71 -5.79 -13.92
N ALA A 151 4.39 -5.95 -12.64
CA ALA A 151 4.92 -5.11 -11.56
C ALA A 151 6.43 -5.32 -11.32
N ARG A 152 6.96 -6.49 -11.62
CA ARG A 152 8.35 -6.90 -11.35
C ARG A 152 9.27 -6.73 -12.56
N HIS A 153 8.75 -6.85 -13.77
CA HIS A 153 9.52 -6.95 -15.02
C HIS A 153 10.62 -5.89 -15.16
N ALA A 154 10.26 -4.61 -15.00
CA ALA A 154 11.21 -3.52 -15.20
C ALA A 154 12.40 -3.57 -14.21
N GLU A 155 12.17 -3.95 -12.95
CA GLU A 155 13.24 -4.02 -11.96
C GLU A 155 14.09 -5.27 -12.11
N PHE A 156 13.47 -6.40 -12.47
CA PHE A 156 14.20 -7.64 -12.79
C PHE A 156 15.08 -7.45 -14.02
N ARG A 157 14.58 -6.79 -15.06
CA ARG A 157 15.40 -6.42 -16.22
C ARG A 157 16.63 -5.61 -15.83
N ARG A 158 16.48 -4.61 -14.95
CA ARG A 158 17.61 -3.81 -14.46
C ARG A 158 18.60 -4.64 -13.64
N PHE A 159 18.09 -5.52 -12.79
CA PHE A 159 18.91 -6.39 -11.96
C PHE A 159 19.75 -7.34 -12.82
N PHE A 160 19.14 -7.98 -13.81
CA PHE A 160 19.88 -8.87 -14.71
C PHE A 160 20.87 -8.12 -15.62
N ASN A 161 20.55 -6.93 -16.11
CA ASN A 161 21.53 -6.08 -16.80
C ASN A 161 22.72 -5.74 -15.89
N TRP A 162 22.45 -5.46 -14.62
CA TRP A 162 23.49 -5.13 -13.65
C TRP A 162 24.39 -6.35 -13.33
N LEU A 163 23.83 -7.56 -13.24
CA LEU A 163 24.60 -8.80 -13.10
C LEU A 163 25.44 -9.11 -14.34
N MET A 164 24.87 -8.97 -15.54
CA MET A 164 25.57 -9.22 -16.79
C MET A 164 26.69 -8.22 -17.05
N GLY A 165 26.47 -6.94 -16.74
CA GLY A 165 27.53 -5.91 -16.81
C GLY A 165 28.69 -6.09 -15.84
N ARG A 166 28.63 -7.12 -14.97
CA ARG A 166 29.69 -7.57 -14.05
C ARG A 166 30.21 -8.96 -14.37
N ASP A 167 29.85 -9.51 -15.52
CA ASP A 167 30.21 -10.87 -15.96
C ASP A 167 29.85 -11.99 -14.98
N LEU A 168 28.80 -11.75 -14.15
CA LEU A 168 28.35 -12.70 -13.14
C LEU A 168 27.44 -13.81 -13.69
N LEU A 169 27.02 -13.71 -14.94
CA LEU A 169 26.10 -14.64 -15.62
C LEU A 169 26.71 -15.20 -16.91
N PRO A 170 27.87 -15.89 -16.85
CA PRO A 170 28.57 -16.36 -18.05
C PRO A 170 27.77 -17.37 -18.89
N ALA A 171 26.81 -18.08 -18.30
CA ALA A 171 25.93 -19.03 -18.98
C ALA A 171 24.78 -18.34 -19.75
N MET A 172 24.62 -17.01 -19.65
CA MET A 172 23.55 -16.23 -20.29
C MET A 172 24.12 -15.26 -21.32
N GLN A 173 23.77 -15.46 -22.58
CA GLN A 173 24.20 -14.56 -23.66
C GLN A 173 23.44 -13.24 -23.68
N TYR A 174 22.25 -13.18 -23.08
CA TYR A 174 21.36 -12.01 -23.06
C TYR A 174 20.45 -12.01 -21.82
N ASN A 175 20.01 -10.81 -21.48
CA ASN A 175 19.08 -10.63 -20.36
C ASN A 175 17.72 -11.28 -20.68
N PRO A 176 17.25 -12.22 -19.85
CA PRO A 176 15.98 -12.92 -20.06
C PRO A 176 14.75 -11.99 -20.07
N PHE A 177 14.85 -10.79 -19.51
CA PHE A 177 13.79 -9.79 -19.42
C PHE A 177 13.90 -8.69 -20.47
N THR A 178 14.80 -8.80 -21.44
CA THR A 178 14.90 -7.86 -22.56
C THR A 178 14.17 -8.42 -23.78
N LEU A 179 13.50 -7.54 -24.54
CA LEU A 179 12.98 -7.88 -25.86
C LEU A 179 14.14 -7.89 -26.84
N ALA A 180 14.32 -9.00 -27.55
CA ALA A 180 14.99 -9.01 -28.84
C ALA A 180 13.90 -9.06 -29.91
N ASP A 181 14.18 -8.60 -31.13
CA ASP A 181 13.20 -8.34 -32.19
C ASP A 181 12.23 -9.50 -32.48
N ASP A 182 12.64 -10.72 -32.21
CA ASP A 182 11.90 -11.97 -32.45
C ASP A 182 11.52 -12.74 -31.18
N ARG A 183 11.66 -12.12 -29.95
CA ARG A 183 11.45 -12.79 -28.69
C ARG A 183 10.19 -12.31 -27.99
N PRO A 184 9.34 -13.22 -27.47
CA PRO A 184 8.16 -12.84 -26.74
C PRO A 184 8.53 -12.10 -25.44
N ARG A 185 7.66 -11.20 -25.00
CA ARG A 185 7.77 -10.59 -23.68
C ARG A 185 7.67 -11.66 -22.61
N PHE A 186 8.41 -11.46 -21.51
CA PHE A 186 8.37 -12.35 -20.34
C PHE A 186 7.09 -12.23 -19.50
N TYR A 187 6.14 -11.43 -19.92
CA TYR A 187 4.84 -11.28 -19.29
C TYR A 187 3.77 -11.02 -20.36
N GLU A 188 2.58 -11.50 -20.12
CA GLU A 188 1.43 -11.16 -20.94
C GLU A 188 1.06 -9.70 -20.74
N SER A 189 0.91 -8.95 -21.82
CA SER A 189 0.53 -7.53 -21.77
C SER A 189 -0.92 -7.30 -21.34
N ALA A 190 -1.75 -8.31 -21.46
CA ALA A 190 -3.16 -8.26 -21.16
C ALA A 190 -3.44 -8.73 -19.73
N THR A 191 -3.29 -7.83 -18.75
CA THR A 191 -4.10 -7.98 -17.55
C THR A 191 -5.55 -7.78 -17.96
N PRO A 192 -6.48 -8.71 -17.70
CA PRO A 192 -7.89 -8.49 -17.97
C PRO A 192 -8.28 -7.13 -17.36
N LYS A 193 -8.85 -6.23 -18.17
CA LYS A 193 -9.42 -5.01 -17.61
C LYS A 193 -10.46 -5.48 -16.61
N ARG A 194 -10.28 -5.16 -15.33
CA ARG A 194 -11.34 -5.34 -14.35
C ARG A 194 -12.55 -4.61 -14.91
N SER A 195 -13.64 -5.33 -15.15
CA SER A 195 -14.93 -4.69 -15.40
C SER A 195 -15.27 -3.95 -14.11
N SER A 196 -14.91 -2.68 -14.02
CA SER A 196 -15.33 -1.85 -12.90
C SER A 196 -16.82 -1.60 -13.10
N VAL A 197 -17.65 -2.00 -12.14
CA VAL A 197 -19.00 -1.47 -12.05
C VAL A 197 -18.89 0.04 -12.11
N ARG A 198 -19.60 0.68 -13.03
CA ARG A 198 -19.60 2.14 -13.17
C ARG A 198 -20.11 2.70 -11.85
N PHE A 199 -19.24 3.33 -11.10
CA PHE A 199 -19.56 4.03 -9.87
C PHE A 199 -20.11 5.40 -10.27
N ASP A 200 -21.34 5.70 -9.92
CA ASP A 200 -22.08 6.91 -10.25
C ASP A 200 -22.39 7.75 -8.99
N MET A 201 -23.01 8.91 -9.17
CA MET A 201 -23.39 9.78 -8.07
C MET A 201 -24.41 9.16 -7.12
N SER A 202 -25.33 8.32 -7.63
CA SER A 202 -26.26 7.58 -6.77
C SER A 202 -25.51 6.63 -5.83
N GLY A 203 -24.55 5.88 -6.36
CA GLY A 203 -23.69 5.00 -5.58
C GLY A 203 -22.83 5.77 -4.58
N PHE A 204 -22.30 6.94 -4.98
CA PHE A 204 -21.56 7.83 -4.08
C PHE A 204 -22.40 8.22 -2.86
N TRP A 205 -23.60 8.76 -3.07
CA TRP A 205 -24.47 9.20 -1.98
C TRP A 205 -24.94 8.05 -1.09
N LYS A 206 -25.19 6.86 -1.65
CA LYS A 206 -25.49 5.66 -0.84
C LYS A 206 -24.39 5.33 0.14
N ILE A 207 -23.14 5.31 -0.32
CA ILE A 207 -21.98 5.03 0.55
C ILE A 207 -21.73 6.19 1.52
N TYR A 208 -21.85 7.43 1.05
CA TYR A 208 -21.69 8.63 1.87
C TYR A 208 -22.69 8.66 3.06
N ASN A 209 -23.97 8.38 2.78
CA ASN A 209 -25.02 8.32 3.81
C ASN A 209 -24.80 7.14 4.76
N ALA A 210 -24.43 5.96 4.24
CA ALA A 210 -24.07 4.82 5.06
C ALA A 210 -22.88 5.12 5.99
N ALA A 211 -21.89 5.86 5.51
CA ALA A 211 -20.77 6.32 6.36
C ALA A 211 -21.27 7.22 7.50
N GLY A 212 -22.21 8.13 7.22
CA GLY A 212 -22.86 8.96 8.23
C GLY A 212 -23.59 8.14 9.29
N SER A 213 -24.37 7.13 8.88
CA SER A 213 -25.09 6.22 9.79
C SER A 213 -24.16 5.40 10.68
N LEU A 214 -22.93 5.12 10.23
CA LEU A 214 -21.88 4.44 10.99
C LEU A 214 -21.04 5.40 11.87
N GLY A 215 -21.32 6.71 11.82
CA GLY A 215 -20.54 7.72 12.54
C GLY A 215 -19.16 7.99 11.93
N TYR A 216 -18.94 7.65 10.67
CA TYR A 216 -17.66 7.85 9.96
C TYR A 216 -17.61 9.22 9.25
N GLU A 217 -17.79 10.30 10.03
CA GLU A 217 -17.73 11.68 9.52
C GLU A 217 -16.40 11.95 8.78
N GLY A 218 -15.29 11.44 9.28
CA GLY A 218 -13.99 11.57 8.59
C GLY A 218 -13.96 10.92 7.21
N LEU A 219 -14.68 9.80 6.99
CA LEU A 219 -14.81 9.20 5.66
C LEU A 219 -15.68 10.08 4.75
N GLN A 220 -16.80 10.61 5.26
CA GLN A 220 -17.65 11.52 4.48
C GLN A 220 -16.86 12.74 3.99
N ILE A 221 -16.11 13.38 4.88
CA ILE A 221 -15.26 14.52 4.53
C ILE A 221 -14.20 14.11 3.49
N ALA A 222 -13.53 12.98 3.67
CA ALA A 222 -12.54 12.49 2.73
C ALA A 222 -13.13 12.19 1.33
N MET A 223 -14.32 11.58 1.27
CA MET A 223 -15.04 11.31 0.01
C MET A 223 -15.40 12.63 -0.69
N GLY A 224 -15.94 13.59 0.04
CA GLY A 224 -16.28 14.91 -0.49
C GLY A 224 -15.05 15.65 -1.03
N ILE A 225 -13.95 15.71 -0.26
CA ILE A 225 -12.69 16.33 -0.71
C ILE A 225 -12.14 15.61 -1.96
N SER A 226 -12.16 14.26 -2.00
CA SER A 226 -11.70 13.52 -3.18
C SER A 226 -12.54 13.84 -4.43
N LEU A 227 -13.85 14.01 -4.27
CA LEU A 227 -14.75 14.34 -5.36
C LEU A 227 -14.51 15.76 -5.88
N THR A 228 -14.41 16.73 -4.97
CA THR A 228 -14.30 18.16 -5.32
C THR A 228 -12.91 18.59 -5.77
N THR A 229 -11.86 17.93 -5.28
CA THR A 229 -10.46 18.34 -5.54
C THR A 229 -9.68 17.37 -6.42
N PHE A 230 -10.24 16.21 -6.75
CA PHE A 230 -9.55 15.11 -7.45
C PHE A 230 -8.32 14.57 -6.72
N MET A 231 -8.11 14.90 -5.45
CA MET A 231 -6.97 14.42 -4.66
C MET A 231 -6.99 12.91 -4.48
N ARG A 232 -5.80 12.33 -4.38
CA ARG A 232 -5.63 10.92 -4.00
C ARG A 232 -5.81 10.74 -2.50
N GLU A 233 -6.22 9.54 -2.08
CA GLU A 233 -6.31 9.14 -0.68
C GLU A 233 -5.09 9.58 0.15
N ALA A 234 -3.90 9.28 -0.34
CA ALA A 234 -2.66 9.60 0.37
C ALA A 234 -2.45 11.11 0.57
N ASP A 235 -2.83 11.93 -0.40
CA ASP A 235 -2.71 13.39 -0.32
C ASP A 235 -3.74 13.96 0.67
N ILE A 236 -4.98 13.45 0.64
CA ILE A 236 -6.07 13.86 1.55
C ILE A 236 -5.74 13.52 3.01
N LEU A 237 -5.24 12.31 3.27
CA LEU A 237 -4.91 11.85 4.63
C LEU A 237 -3.72 12.58 5.27
N THR A 238 -2.97 13.32 4.48
CA THR A 238 -1.85 14.16 4.95
C THR A 238 -2.18 15.64 5.01
N LEU A 239 -3.42 16.05 4.68
CA LEU A 239 -3.86 17.45 4.81
C LEU A 239 -3.92 17.85 6.28
N LYS A 240 -3.34 19.00 6.60
CA LYS A 240 -3.37 19.61 7.93
C LYS A 240 -4.09 20.95 7.89
N LEU A 241 -4.84 21.21 8.95
CA LEU A 241 -5.60 22.47 9.10
C LEU A 241 -4.70 23.70 9.28
N SER A 242 -3.49 23.54 9.84
CA SER A 242 -2.54 24.62 10.07
C SER A 242 -1.62 24.89 8.88
N ASP A 243 -1.23 23.83 8.17
CA ASP A 243 -0.12 23.89 7.22
C ASP A 243 -0.63 24.02 5.76
N ASP A 244 -1.79 23.41 5.47
CA ASP A 244 -2.34 23.33 4.11
C ASP A 244 -3.53 24.31 3.89
N LEU A 245 -3.95 25.08 4.93
CA LEU A 245 -5.04 26.08 4.86
C LEU A 245 -4.49 27.47 5.23
N GLU A 246 -4.39 28.35 4.25
CA GLU A 246 -3.89 29.72 4.41
C GLU A 246 -4.74 30.70 3.58
N ASP A 247 -5.21 31.78 4.18
CA ASP A 247 -5.95 32.86 3.51
C ASP A 247 -7.10 32.37 2.58
N ASP A 248 -7.94 31.48 3.09
CA ASP A 248 -9.01 30.82 2.32
C ASP A 248 -8.54 30.00 1.11
N LEU A 249 -7.26 29.63 1.07
CA LEU A 249 -6.70 28.72 0.08
C LEU A 249 -6.39 27.36 0.74
N LEU A 250 -6.86 26.29 0.11
CA LEU A 250 -6.37 24.93 0.38
C LEU A 250 -5.20 24.67 -0.55
N LYS A 251 -4.00 24.52 0.01
CA LYS A 251 -2.76 24.31 -0.72
C LYS A 251 -2.26 22.89 -0.53
N LYS A 252 -1.76 22.22 -1.58
CA LYS A 252 -1.19 20.87 -1.47
C LYS A 252 -0.03 20.62 -2.42
N VAL A 253 1.09 20.21 -1.85
CA VAL A 253 2.19 19.57 -2.59
C VAL A 253 1.84 18.11 -2.77
N ILE A 254 1.79 17.65 -4.02
CA ILE A 254 1.30 16.31 -4.36
C ILE A 254 2.35 15.23 -4.06
N GLY A 255 2.08 14.39 -3.09
CA GLY A 255 3.02 13.41 -2.55
C GLY A 255 3.57 12.41 -3.58
N LYS A 256 2.76 11.96 -4.56
CA LYS A 256 3.25 11.10 -5.63
C LYS A 256 4.27 11.81 -6.53
N SER A 257 4.06 13.08 -6.84
CA SER A 257 5.00 13.90 -7.60
C SER A 257 6.27 14.14 -6.81
N MET A 258 6.14 14.50 -5.53
CA MET A 258 7.26 14.69 -4.61
C MET A 258 8.16 13.44 -4.52
N ALA A 259 7.57 12.26 -4.40
CA ALA A 259 8.32 10.99 -4.37
C ALA A 259 9.05 10.65 -5.68
N GLN A 260 8.62 11.21 -6.81
CA GLN A 260 9.22 10.95 -8.12
C GLN A 260 10.35 11.91 -8.47
N VAL A 261 10.18 13.19 -8.15
CA VAL A 261 11.06 14.26 -8.66
C VAL A 261 11.64 15.15 -7.57
N GLY A 262 11.37 14.87 -6.30
CA GLY A 262 11.76 15.71 -5.17
C GLY A 262 10.75 16.83 -4.90
N GLU A 263 10.84 17.46 -3.73
CA GLU A 263 9.87 18.44 -3.25
C GLU A 263 9.85 19.73 -4.09
N ALA A 264 11.01 20.26 -4.44
CA ALA A 264 11.14 21.48 -5.24
C ALA A 264 10.46 21.40 -6.61
N LYS A 265 10.46 20.19 -7.22
CA LYS A 265 9.86 19.91 -8.53
C LYS A 265 8.51 19.20 -8.44
N ALA A 266 7.92 19.08 -7.25
CA ALA A 266 6.63 18.44 -7.07
C ALA A 266 5.49 19.33 -7.61
N ALA A 267 4.44 18.69 -8.14
CA ALA A 267 3.24 19.43 -8.51
C ALA A 267 2.58 20.02 -7.27
N ARG A 268 2.17 21.28 -7.38
CA ARG A 268 1.54 22.05 -6.30
C ARG A 268 0.20 22.56 -6.81
N LEU A 269 -0.87 22.28 -6.10
CA LEU A 269 -2.21 22.73 -6.44
C LEU A 269 -2.79 23.55 -5.28
N GLN A 270 -3.62 24.53 -5.64
CA GLN A 270 -4.42 25.28 -4.68
C GLN A 270 -5.88 25.39 -5.13
N TRP A 271 -6.76 25.50 -4.14
CA TRP A 271 -8.19 25.67 -4.33
C TRP A 271 -8.65 26.85 -3.49
N ASN A 272 -9.38 27.80 -4.11
CA ASN A 272 -10.00 28.89 -3.39
C ASN A 272 -11.25 28.38 -2.66
N ILE A 273 -11.18 28.33 -1.32
CA ILE A 273 -12.28 27.84 -0.48
C ILE A 273 -13.40 28.86 -0.40
N ARG A 274 -13.08 30.17 -0.49
CA ARG A 274 -14.08 31.24 -0.41
C ARG A 274 -15.12 31.15 -1.52
N ASP A 275 -14.67 30.88 -2.73
CA ASP A 275 -15.49 30.83 -3.93
C ASP A 275 -16.02 29.46 -4.29
N TYR A 276 -15.62 28.43 -3.50
CA TYR A 276 -16.02 27.03 -3.73
C TYR A 276 -16.85 26.47 -2.55
N ASP A 277 -18.15 26.69 -2.59
CA ASP A 277 -19.08 26.41 -1.48
C ASP A 277 -19.02 24.96 -1.00
N LEU A 278 -19.02 24.00 -1.92
CA LEU A 278 -18.93 22.56 -1.57
C LEU A 278 -17.65 22.25 -0.77
N LEU A 279 -16.52 22.77 -1.20
CA LEU A 279 -15.25 22.57 -0.51
C LEU A 279 -15.22 23.31 0.82
N ARG A 280 -15.75 24.54 0.86
CA ARG A 280 -15.88 25.34 2.10
C ARG A 280 -16.68 24.58 3.17
N ASN A 281 -17.82 24.00 2.79
CA ASN A 281 -18.64 23.20 3.71
C ASN A 281 -17.87 22.01 4.27
N LEU A 282 -17.14 21.27 3.43
CA LEU A 282 -16.31 20.16 3.86
C LEU A 282 -15.19 20.58 4.81
N ILE A 283 -14.51 21.70 4.53
CA ILE A 283 -13.44 22.21 5.40
C ILE A 283 -14.01 22.70 6.74
N ASN A 284 -15.16 23.35 6.75
CA ASN A 284 -15.81 23.76 7.99
C ASN A 284 -16.22 22.54 8.83
N ARG A 285 -16.77 21.51 8.23
CA ARG A 285 -17.04 20.24 8.91
C ARG A 285 -15.75 19.60 9.45
N ALA A 286 -14.67 19.64 8.69
CA ALA A 286 -13.36 19.12 9.14
C ALA A 286 -12.84 19.87 10.36
N ARG A 287 -12.98 21.20 10.41
CA ARG A 287 -12.62 22.02 11.57
C ARG A 287 -13.43 21.63 12.82
N LEU A 288 -14.76 21.46 12.67
CA LEU A 288 -15.61 21.02 13.76
C LEU A 288 -15.27 19.59 14.21
N ALA A 289 -15.04 18.68 13.27
CA ALA A 289 -14.61 17.31 13.57
C ALA A 289 -13.25 17.27 14.29
N ALA A 290 -12.31 18.14 13.91
CA ALA A 290 -11.01 18.24 14.56
C ALA A 290 -11.13 18.66 16.04
N ILE A 291 -12.02 19.63 16.35
CA ILE A 291 -12.31 20.04 17.74
C ILE A 291 -12.86 18.87 18.53
N LYS A 292 -13.86 18.15 18.02
CA LYS A 292 -14.45 16.95 18.65
C LYS A 292 -13.40 15.84 18.85
N ASN A 293 -12.42 15.74 17.95
CA ASN A 293 -11.37 14.74 17.93
C ASN A 293 -10.08 15.22 18.62
N HIS A 294 -10.22 15.87 19.77
CA HIS A 294 -9.11 16.31 20.64
C HIS A 294 -8.12 17.27 19.98
N GLY A 295 -8.61 18.20 19.15
CA GLY A 295 -7.77 19.16 18.47
C GLY A 295 -6.85 18.52 17.40
N CYS A 296 -7.34 17.50 16.72
CA CYS A 296 -6.57 16.80 15.71
C CYS A 296 -6.11 17.78 14.60
N PRO A 297 -4.81 17.89 14.30
CA PRO A 297 -4.33 18.83 13.29
C PRO A 297 -4.68 18.43 11.85
N TYR A 298 -5.12 17.18 11.63
CA TYR A 298 -5.45 16.67 10.31
C TYR A 298 -6.88 17.00 9.90
N VAL A 299 -7.07 17.36 8.63
CA VAL A 299 -8.39 17.58 8.03
C VAL A 299 -9.27 16.34 8.16
N ILE A 300 -8.68 15.15 8.00
CA ILE A 300 -9.40 13.91 8.17
C ILE A 300 -9.07 13.31 9.53
N SER A 301 -10.06 13.35 10.42
CA SER A 301 -9.91 12.88 11.79
C SER A 301 -11.07 11.97 12.21
N HIS A 302 -10.81 11.08 13.14
CA HIS A 302 -11.79 10.15 13.71
C HIS A 302 -11.32 9.66 15.08
N THR A 303 -12.19 9.71 16.10
CA THR A 303 -11.88 9.13 17.41
C THR A 303 -11.80 7.61 17.31
N PRO A 304 -10.67 6.97 17.64
CA PRO A 304 -10.54 5.53 17.53
C PRO A 304 -11.37 4.82 18.59
N GLN A 305 -12.11 3.79 18.21
CA GLN A 305 -12.90 2.95 19.14
C GLN A 305 -12.02 2.11 20.09
N ARG A 306 -10.74 1.92 19.77
CA ARG A 306 -9.78 1.15 20.57
C ARG A 306 -8.51 1.96 20.78
N LYS A 307 -7.94 1.91 21.99
CA LYS A 307 -6.61 2.48 22.25
C LYS A 307 -5.58 1.82 21.33
N LEU A 308 -4.95 2.61 20.50
CA LEU A 308 -3.89 2.15 19.63
C LEU A 308 -2.56 2.24 20.38
N THR A 309 -1.86 1.12 20.49
CA THR A 309 -0.57 1.01 21.20
C THR A 309 0.65 1.24 20.32
N GLY A 310 0.47 1.67 19.07
CA GLY A 310 1.55 1.80 18.08
C GLY A 310 1.97 3.24 17.84
N LYS A 311 3.29 3.47 17.71
CA LYS A 311 3.93 4.77 17.41
C LYS A 311 3.79 5.22 15.92
N THR A 312 2.80 4.71 15.18
CA THR A 312 2.70 4.95 13.72
C THR A 312 1.84 6.14 13.34
N LYS A 313 1.30 6.87 14.32
CA LYS A 313 0.45 8.04 14.10
C LYS A 313 1.06 9.25 14.81
N ASP A 314 1.01 10.40 14.16
CA ASP A 314 1.40 11.68 14.75
C ASP A 314 0.34 12.17 15.76
N HIS A 315 -0.93 11.84 15.54
CA HIS A 315 -2.04 12.13 16.42
C HIS A 315 -2.97 10.91 16.57
N ILE A 316 -3.53 10.70 17.78
CA ILE A 316 -4.38 9.52 18.06
C ILE A 316 -5.62 9.45 17.16
N CYS A 317 -6.20 10.58 16.81
CA CYS A 317 -7.39 10.70 15.94
C CYS A 317 -7.06 10.82 14.45
N GLN A 318 -5.79 10.77 14.04
CA GLN A 318 -5.42 10.75 12.64
C GLN A 318 -5.96 9.50 11.95
N VAL A 319 -6.62 9.67 10.81
CA VAL A 319 -7.09 8.55 9.98
C VAL A 319 -5.93 8.05 9.12
N THR A 320 -5.61 6.76 9.25
CA THR A 320 -4.60 6.09 8.42
C THR A 320 -5.22 5.49 7.16
N PRO A 321 -4.44 5.19 6.10
CA PRO A 321 -4.96 4.47 4.92
C PRO A 321 -5.71 3.19 5.29
N ARG A 322 -5.19 2.42 6.23
CA ARG A 322 -5.85 1.19 6.70
C ARG A 322 -7.20 1.47 7.37
N THR A 323 -7.27 2.53 8.17
CA THR A 323 -8.52 2.94 8.84
C THR A 323 -9.54 3.39 7.79
N LEU A 324 -9.14 4.22 6.82
CA LEU A 324 -10.03 4.68 5.76
C LEU A 324 -10.56 3.53 4.91
N ILE A 325 -9.71 2.56 4.54
CA ILE A 325 -10.11 1.36 3.80
C ILE A 325 -11.15 0.55 4.61
N THR A 326 -10.98 0.44 5.91
CA THR A 326 -11.94 -0.28 6.78
C THR A 326 -13.28 0.45 6.82
N MET A 327 -13.28 1.76 7.08
CA MET A 327 -14.48 2.60 7.07
C MET A 327 -15.21 2.53 5.71
N MET A 328 -14.47 2.65 4.61
CA MET A 328 -15.02 2.56 3.25
C MET A 328 -15.63 1.18 3.00
N LYS A 329 -14.98 0.11 3.46
CA LYS A 329 -15.52 -1.25 3.33
C LYS A 329 -16.83 -1.40 4.09
N GLU A 330 -16.88 -1.02 5.35
CA GLU A 330 -18.09 -1.15 6.18
C GLU A 330 -19.24 -0.29 5.63
N SER A 331 -18.95 0.93 5.20
CA SER A 331 -19.95 1.84 4.61
C SER A 331 -20.53 1.31 3.29
N ARG A 332 -19.70 0.80 2.38
CA ARG A 332 -20.17 0.23 1.12
C ARG A 332 -20.94 -1.07 1.32
N ASP A 333 -20.53 -1.90 2.29
CA ASP A 333 -21.21 -3.15 2.60
C ASP A 333 -22.63 -2.84 3.14
N LEU A 334 -22.78 -1.81 4.00
CA LEU A 334 -24.07 -1.28 4.46
C LEU A 334 -24.90 -0.66 3.32
N ALA A 335 -24.24 -0.01 2.36
CA ALA A 335 -24.88 0.58 1.18
C ALA A 335 -25.35 -0.45 0.12
N GLY A 336 -25.20 -1.75 0.41
CA GLY A 336 -25.67 -2.84 -0.47
C GLY A 336 -24.66 -3.37 -1.47
N TYR A 337 -23.37 -3.05 -1.31
CA TYR A 337 -22.29 -3.54 -2.18
C TYR A 337 -21.56 -4.76 -1.60
N ALA A 338 -22.09 -5.37 -0.53
CA ALA A 338 -21.52 -6.59 0.05
C ALA A 338 -21.57 -7.75 -0.94
N GLY A 339 -20.49 -8.53 -1.02
CA GLY A 339 -20.41 -9.70 -1.89
C GLY A 339 -20.16 -9.42 -3.38
N MET A 340 -20.08 -8.17 -3.81
CA MET A 340 -19.73 -7.84 -5.20
C MET A 340 -18.28 -8.26 -5.50
N GLU A 341 -18.03 -8.82 -6.67
CA GLU A 341 -16.69 -9.24 -7.11
C GLU A 341 -15.71 -8.05 -7.18
N ASN A 342 -16.16 -6.90 -7.67
CA ASN A 342 -15.34 -5.68 -7.81
C ASN A 342 -16.07 -4.48 -7.16
N PRO A 343 -16.16 -4.44 -5.82
CA PRO A 343 -16.91 -3.38 -5.14
C PRO A 343 -16.20 -2.03 -5.24
N PRO A 344 -16.94 -0.91 -5.14
CA PRO A 344 -16.35 0.42 -5.10
C PRO A 344 -15.27 0.54 -4.01
N THR A 345 -14.18 1.23 -4.31
CA THR A 345 -13.11 1.55 -3.37
C THR A 345 -13.01 3.06 -3.22
N PHE A 346 -12.25 3.57 -2.25
CA PHE A 346 -12.04 5.01 -2.13
C PHE A 346 -11.49 5.64 -3.42
N HIS A 347 -10.62 4.92 -4.15
CA HIS A 347 -10.08 5.40 -5.42
C HIS A 347 -11.14 5.60 -6.51
N THR A 348 -12.27 4.88 -6.45
CA THR A 348 -13.36 5.05 -7.42
C THR A 348 -14.06 6.41 -7.30
N VAL A 349 -13.97 7.09 -6.14
CA VAL A 349 -14.48 8.47 -5.96
C VAL A 349 -13.73 9.43 -6.88
N ARG A 350 -12.39 9.34 -6.94
CA ARG A 350 -11.59 10.15 -7.86
C ARG A 350 -11.89 9.81 -9.33
N SER A 351 -12.16 8.54 -9.64
CA SER A 351 -12.56 8.15 -11.00
C SER A 351 -13.93 8.74 -11.36
N LEU A 352 -14.85 8.81 -10.39
CA LEU A 352 -16.14 9.48 -10.55
C LEU A 352 -15.97 10.97 -10.83
N ALA A 353 -15.13 11.68 -10.07
CA ALA A 353 -14.82 13.09 -10.31
C ALA A 353 -14.34 13.34 -11.75
N ASN A 354 -13.44 12.47 -12.26
CA ASN A 354 -12.99 12.54 -13.65
C ASN A 354 -14.13 12.30 -14.67
N SER A 355 -15.06 11.38 -14.38
CA SER A 355 -16.21 11.14 -15.26
C SER A 355 -17.14 12.34 -15.27
N LEU A 356 -17.45 12.91 -14.11
CA LEU A 356 -18.29 14.10 -14.01
C LEU A 356 -17.71 15.30 -14.74
N ALA A 357 -16.39 15.56 -14.59
CA ALA A 357 -15.73 16.62 -15.32
C ALA A 357 -15.79 16.40 -16.85
N LYS A 358 -15.63 15.15 -17.29
CA LYS A 358 -15.79 14.81 -18.71
C LYS A 358 -17.24 15.00 -19.18
N ASP A 359 -18.21 14.58 -18.38
CA ASP A 359 -19.63 14.72 -18.69
C ASP A 359 -20.09 16.20 -18.69
N ALA A 360 -19.37 17.07 -17.93
CA ALA A 360 -19.51 18.54 -17.92
C ALA A 360 -18.70 19.21 -19.05
N GLU A 361 -18.16 18.43 -20.01
CA GLU A 361 -17.37 18.92 -21.15
C GLU A 361 -16.12 19.73 -20.79
N GLU A 362 -15.58 19.52 -19.57
CA GLU A 362 -14.32 20.13 -19.16
C GLU A 362 -13.15 19.73 -20.07
N SER A 363 -12.23 20.67 -20.32
CA SER A 363 -11.09 20.39 -21.18
C SER A 363 -10.18 19.28 -20.61
N LYS A 364 -9.54 18.53 -21.50
CA LYS A 364 -8.58 17.48 -21.06
C LYS A 364 -7.45 18.08 -20.24
N GLU A 365 -7.02 19.29 -20.57
CA GLU A 365 -5.97 20.03 -19.88
C GLU A 365 -6.42 20.41 -18.45
N ALA A 366 -7.66 20.89 -18.29
CA ALA A 366 -8.23 21.18 -16.99
C ALA A 366 -8.31 19.92 -16.11
N ILE A 367 -8.83 18.81 -16.66
CA ILE A 367 -8.90 17.53 -15.97
C ILE A 367 -7.49 17.02 -15.61
N GLN A 368 -6.53 17.16 -16.50
CA GLN A 368 -5.14 16.77 -16.27
C GLN A 368 -4.49 17.60 -15.17
N LYS A 369 -4.72 18.91 -15.17
CA LYS A 369 -4.24 19.85 -14.15
C LYS A 369 -4.80 19.50 -12.77
N ASN A 370 -6.13 19.35 -12.63
CA ASN A 370 -6.76 18.94 -11.38
C ASN A 370 -6.28 17.58 -10.85
N ASN A 371 -5.91 16.68 -11.75
CA ASN A 371 -5.32 15.40 -11.38
C ASN A 371 -3.85 15.50 -10.98
N ALA A 372 -3.22 16.67 -11.11
CA ALA A 372 -1.78 16.85 -11.00
C ALA A 372 -1.00 15.84 -11.86
N HIS A 373 -1.46 15.61 -13.09
CA HIS A 373 -0.75 14.79 -14.07
C HIS A 373 0.19 15.70 -14.86
N ARG A 374 1.50 15.44 -14.80
CA ARG A 374 2.48 16.19 -15.57
C ARG A 374 2.33 15.92 -17.06
N SER A 375 2.28 16.99 -17.86
CA SER A 375 2.62 16.92 -19.28
C SER A 375 4.14 16.92 -19.46
N VAL A 376 4.60 16.42 -20.62
CA VAL A 376 6.03 16.36 -20.97
C VAL A 376 6.63 17.77 -21.04
N ASP A 377 5.85 18.77 -21.45
CA ASP A 377 6.28 20.16 -21.64
C ASP A 377 6.61 20.89 -20.34
N THR A 378 6.07 20.44 -19.22
CA THR A 378 6.37 21.01 -17.90
C THR A 378 7.82 20.73 -17.44
N GLN A 379 8.53 19.77 -18.04
CA GLN A 379 9.93 19.46 -17.70
C GLN A 379 10.90 20.57 -18.09
N LEU A 380 10.59 21.34 -19.14
CA LEU A 380 11.47 22.41 -19.66
C LEU A 380 11.48 23.64 -18.74
N ILE A 381 10.39 23.93 -18.05
CA ILE A 381 10.25 25.11 -17.15
C ILE A 381 11.06 24.92 -15.84
N TYR A 382 11.41 23.68 -15.47
CA TYR A 382 11.98 23.33 -14.18
C TYR A 382 13.50 23.29 -14.12
N GLN A 383 14.19 23.79 -15.10
CA GLN A 383 15.67 23.81 -15.11
C GLN A 383 16.27 24.92 -14.23
N GLU A 384 15.49 25.84 -13.70
CA GLU A 384 15.99 27.07 -13.03
C GLU A 384 16.09 27.01 -11.49
N GLY A 385 15.88 25.87 -10.86
CA GLY A 385 16.27 25.66 -9.44
C GLY A 385 15.36 26.25 -8.36
N HIS A 386 14.20 26.86 -8.72
CA HIS A 386 13.22 27.41 -7.77
C HIS A 386 12.08 26.41 -7.49
N ASP A 387 11.47 26.53 -6.30
CA ASP A 387 10.25 25.83 -5.97
C ASP A 387 9.12 26.23 -6.92
N LEU A 388 8.30 25.24 -7.34
CA LEU A 388 7.17 25.51 -8.21
C LEU A 388 6.13 26.38 -7.50
N PRO A 389 5.55 27.38 -8.17
CA PRO A 389 4.40 28.08 -7.65
C PRO A 389 3.20 27.13 -7.49
N PHE A 390 2.28 27.48 -6.59
CA PHE A 390 0.98 26.82 -6.54
C PHE A 390 0.15 27.23 -7.75
N GLU A 391 -0.52 26.26 -8.35
CA GLU A 391 -1.40 26.45 -9.49
C GLU A 391 -2.86 26.28 -9.05
N ASP A 392 -3.73 27.19 -9.51
CA ASP A 392 -5.16 27.07 -9.27
C ASP A 392 -5.73 25.84 -9.94
N ALA A 393 -6.53 25.08 -9.19
CA ALA A 393 -7.30 23.98 -9.70
C ALA A 393 -8.54 24.51 -10.44
N PRO A 394 -8.65 24.31 -11.77
CA PRO A 394 -9.65 25.01 -12.58
C PRO A 394 -11.07 24.45 -12.45
N ILE A 395 -11.25 23.22 -12.00
CA ILE A 395 -12.56 22.56 -12.00
C ILE A 395 -13.21 22.70 -10.62
N GLN A 396 -14.45 23.23 -10.60
CA GLN A 396 -15.30 23.33 -9.42
C GLN A 396 -16.68 22.77 -9.78
N PHE A 397 -17.17 21.82 -9.00
CA PHE A 397 -18.52 21.28 -9.19
C PHE A 397 -19.55 22.10 -8.43
N THR A 398 -20.75 22.24 -8.98
CA THR A 398 -21.92 22.77 -8.28
C THR A 398 -22.68 21.65 -7.54
N ALA A 399 -23.54 22.04 -6.58
CA ALA A 399 -24.39 21.09 -5.86
C ALA A 399 -25.33 20.34 -6.81
N GLU A 400 -25.79 21.00 -7.89
CA GLU A 400 -26.64 20.39 -8.93
C GLU A 400 -25.91 19.31 -9.69
N GLN A 401 -24.66 19.56 -10.10
CA GLN A 401 -23.84 18.59 -10.85
C GLN A 401 -23.54 17.31 -10.06
N ILE A 402 -23.43 17.40 -8.74
CA ILE A 402 -23.17 16.25 -7.87
C ILE A 402 -24.44 15.69 -7.22
N GLY A 403 -25.62 16.31 -7.46
CA GLY A 403 -26.92 15.86 -6.97
C GLY A 403 -27.09 15.99 -5.45
N GLY A 404 -26.42 16.95 -4.81
CA GLY A 404 -26.50 17.20 -3.37
C GLY A 404 -25.49 18.19 -2.85
N ASP A 405 -25.51 18.43 -1.53
CA ASP A 405 -24.58 19.32 -0.81
C ASP A 405 -23.98 18.58 0.39
N PHE A 406 -22.79 18.98 0.79
CA PHE A 406 -22.05 18.42 1.92
C PHE A 406 -22.35 19.15 3.25
N LYS A 407 -23.64 19.36 3.56
CA LYS A 407 -24.09 19.99 4.81
C LYS A 407 -23.85 19.16 6.03
#